data_71d7d8b64c1c9edc0795a98e12a457b6
#
_entry.id   71d7d8b64c1c9edc0795a98e12a457b6
#
_cell.length_a   1.000
_cell.length_b   1.000
_cell.length_c   1.000
_cell.angle_alpha   90.00
_cell.angle_beta   90.00
_cell.angle_gamma   90.00
#
_symmetry.space_group_name_H-M   'P 1'
#
loop_
_entity.id
_entity.type
_entity.pdbx_description
1 polymer ?
#
loop_
_entity_poly.entity_id
_entity_poly.type
_entity_poly.pdbx_seq_one_letter_code
_entity_poly.pdbx_strand_id
1 'polypeptide(L)'
;PNGLFSSHANRVIKVGETIMVAPPEGRFKYVKSEKGQRIVAFAAGSGITPIISIIKTALNDNEDTSVYLVYGNKTPEDTLFYEELKALKKQFSLRLKIKWVFSRANIEKSLFGRIERDIVNNTLNQLEGDIGKFYLCGPEEMIHSVSKTLEKKGVSSSKILFELFYTSPEVSVEASPSTTATLEIIYDDINYKLDAQKGKSILDTALDNMLDVPYSCQGGVCSSCIARVKSGKAVMQANQILTDNE
;
A
#
# COMPACT_ATOMS: atom_id res chain seq x y z
N PRO A 1 -7.97 -10.79 14.27
CA PRO A 1 -8.41 -12.17 14.48
C PRO A 1 -9.94 -12.37 14.38
N ASN A 2 -10.73 -11.30 14.48
CA ASN A 2 -12.20 -11.37 14.49
C ASN A 2 -12.85 -10.62 13.31
N GLY A 3 -12.13 -10.37 12.23
CA GLY A 3 -12.70 -9.75 11.03
C GLY A 3 -13.73 -10.69 10.38
N LEU A 4 -14.88 -10.14 9.96
CA LEU A 4 -15.97 -10.91 9.37
C LEU A 4 -15.50 -11.71 8.15
N PHE A 5 -14.98 -11.02 7.14
CA PHE A 5 -14.53 -11.65 5.90
C PHE A 5 -13.32 -12.57 6.10
N SER A 6 -12.29 -12.14 6.84
CA SER A 6 -11.09 -12.95 7.06
C SER A 6 -11.38 -14.24 7.84
N SER A 7 -12.30 -14.21 8.80
CA SER A 7 -12.75 -15.39 9.50
C SER A 7 -13.52 -16.33 8.57
N HIS A 8 -14.41 -15.81 7.74
CA HIS A 8 -15.15 -16.57 6.73
C HIS A 8 -14.20 -17.20 5.70
N ALA A 9 -13.29 -16.40 5.13
CA ALA A 9 -12.32 -16.88 4.15
C ALA A 9 -11.41 -18.01 4.67
N ASN A 10 -10.99 -17.95 5.96
CA ASN A 10 -10.09 -18.94 6.52
C ASN A 10 -10.76 -20.18 7.09
N ARG A 11 -12.06 -20.12 7.41
CA ARG A 11 -12.74 -21.22 8.14
C ARG A 11 -13.88 -21.86 7.35
N VAL A 12 -14.47 -21.14 6.41
CA VAL A 12 -15.70 -21.55 5.72
C VAL A 12 -15.44 -21.85 4.25
N ILE A 13 -14.78 -20.93 3.53
CA ILE A 13 -14.55 -21.09 2.08
C ILE A 13 -13.63 -22.28 1.82
N LYS A 14 -14.02 -23.13 0.87
CA LYS A 14 -13.27 -24.32 0.44
C LYS A 14 -12.73 -24.13 -0.97
N VAL A 15 -11.67 -24.88 -1.30
CA VAL A 15 -11.12 -24.94 -2.65
C VAL A 15 -12.19 -25.41 -3.63
N GLY A 16 -12.39 -24.65 -4.71
CA GLY A 16 -13.40 -24.91 -5.73
C GLY A 16 -14.69 -24.12 -5.57
N GLU A 17 -14.90 -23.42 -4.46
CA GLU A 17 -16.03 -22.50 -4.32
C GLU A 17 -15.81 -21.21 -5.10
N THR A 18 -16.90 -20.63 -5.60
CA THR A 18 -16.89 -19.35 -6.29
C THR A 18 -17.22 -18.22 -5.34
N ILE A 19 -16.42 -17.15 -5.36
CA ILE A 19 -16.67 -15.92 -4.65
C ILE A 19 -16.80 -14.77 -5.65
N MET A 20 -17.72 -13.84 -5.38
CA MET A 20 -17.83 -12.61 -6.14
C MET A 20 -16.81 -11.59 -5.63
N VAL A 21 -16.07 -10.99 -6.55
CA VAL A 21 -15.09 -9.95 -6.26
C VAL A 21 -15.31 -8.76 -7.18
N ALA A 22 -15.11 -7.55 -6.66
CA ALA A 22 -15.08 -6.34 -7.47
C ALA A 22 -13.85 -6.32 -8.40
N PRO A 23 -13.87 -5.59 -9.51
CA PRO A 23 -12.67 -5.34 -10.30
C PRO A 23 -11.53 -4.78 -9.44
N PRO A 24 -10.26 -5.08 -9.78
CA PRO A 24 -9.13 -4.55 -9.03
C PRO A 24 -9.02 -3.03 -9.23
N GLU A 25 -8.91 -2.29 -8.14
CA GLU A 25 -8.74 -0.84 -8.11
C GLU A 25 -7.46 -0.47 -7.36
N GLY A 26 -6.99 0.78 -7.54
CA GLY A 26 -5.84 1.32 -6.83
C GLY A 26 -4.77 1.92 -7.73
N ARG A 27 -3.90 2.71 -7.11
CA ARG A 27 -2.79 3.43 -7.78
C ARG A 27 -1.43 2.77 -7.58
N PHE A 28 -1.30 1.87 -6.60
CA PHE A 28 -0.06 1.16 -6.31
C PHE A 28 0.14 -0.03 -7.24
N LYS A 29 0.62 0.25 -8.46
CA LYS A 29 0.79 -0.75 -9.52
C LYS A 29 2.13 -0.60 -10.22
N TYR A 30 2.55 -1.65 -10.92
CA TYR A 30 3.75 -1.61 -11.74
C TYR A 30 3.64 -0.50 -12.81
N VAL A 31 4.66 0.34 -12.87
CA VAL A 31 4.81 1.36 -13.91
C VAL A 31 5.76 0.82 -14.97
N LYS A 32 5.21 0.54 -16.15
CA LYS A 32 5.95 -0.02 -17.28
C LYS A 32 7.03 0.95 -17.80
N SER A 33 8.15 0.40 -18.25
CA SER A 33 9.22 1.12 -18.96
C SER A 33 9.61 0.34 -20.21
N GLU A 34 9.57 0.99 -21.35
CA GLU A 34 9.93 0.37 -22.65
C GLU A 34 11.40 -0.07 -22.72
N LYS A 35 12.29 0.67 -22.06
CA LYS A 35 13.74 0.41 -22.05
C LYS A 35 14.21 -0.51 -20.93
N GLY A 36 13.24 -1.11 -20.18
CA GLY A 36 13.57 -1.73 -18.91
C GLY A 36 13.88 -0.69 -17.83
N GLN A 37 13.98 -1.14 -16.59
CA GLN A 37 14.31 -0.27 -15.46
C GLN A 37 14.84 -1.06 -14.28
N ARG A 38 15.58 -0.37 -13.43
CA ARG A 38 15.94 -0.89 -12.12
C ARG A 38 14.89 -0.46 -11.11
N ILE A 39 14.30 -1.42 -10.43
CA ILE A 39 13.33 -1.21 -9.36
C ILE A 39 13.98 -1.56 -8.03
N VAL A 40 13.75 -0.72 -7.02
CA VAL A 40 14.09 -1.03 -5.63
C VAL A 40 12.80 -1.11 -4.84
N ALA A 41 12.59 -2.21 -4.13
CA ALA A 41 11.40 -2.41 -3.31
C ALA A 41 11.78 -2.63 -1.84
N PHE A 42 11.06 -1.95 -0.94
CA PHE A 42 11.15 -2.15 0.50
C PHE A 42 9.80 -2.67 1.00
N ALA A 43 9.79 -3.87 1.53
CA ALA A 43 8.59 -4.50 2.07
C ALA A 43 8.81 -4.94 3.52
N ALA A 44 7.76 -4.93 4.33
CA ALA A 44 7.80 -5.56 5.65
C ALA A 44 6.49 -6.27 5.98
N GLY A 45 6.60 -7.51 6.51
CA GLY A 45 5.45 -8.33 6.86
C GLY A 45 4.49 -8.53 5.69
N SER A 46 3.20 -8.23 5.90
CA SER A 46 2.15 -8.36 4.88
C SER A 46 2.29 -7.37 3.72
N GLY A 47 3.08 -6.30 3.84
CA GLY A 47 3.38 -5.39 2.75
C GLY A 47 4.07 -6.05 1.55
N ILE A 48 4.51 -7.30 1.67
CA ILE A 48 5.01 -8.08 0.55
C ILE A 48 3.93 -8.41 -0.49
N THR A 49 2.66 -8.42 -0.13
CA THR A 49 1.58 -8.90 -1.02
C THR A 49 1.47 -8.08 -2.33
N PRO A 50 1.38 -6.75 -2.32
CA PRO A 50 1.43 -5.98 -3.55
C PRO A 50 2.83 -5.98 -4.18
N ILE A 51 3.88 -5.99 -3.38
CA ILE A 51 5.26 -5.96 -3.88
C ILE A 51 5.60 -7.22 -4.68
N ILE A 52 5.20 -8.41 -4.24
CA ILE A 52 5.48 -9.65 -5.00
C ILE A 52 4.71 -9.67 -6.34
N SER A 53 3.52 -9.10 -6.39
CA SER A 53 2.75 -8.92 -7.62
C SER A 53 3.49 -8.00 -8.61
N ILE A 54 3.99 -6.87 -8.12
CA ILE A 54 4.80 -5.92 -8.91
C ILE A 54 6.08 -6.59 -9.40
N ILE A 55 6.79 -7.33 -8.55
CA ILE A 55 8.02 -8.06 -8.92
C ILE A 55 7.76 -9.05 -10.05
N LYS A 56 6.72 -9.89 -9.91
CA LYS A 56 6.35 -10.86 -10.93
C LYS A 56 6.02 -10.19 -12.26
N THR A 57 5.21 -9.13 -12.22
CA THR A 57 4.85 -8.38 -13.42
C THR A 57 6.08 -7.75 -14.07
N ALA A 58 6.91 -7.04 -13.31
CA ALA A 58 8.09 -6.35 -13.81
C ALA A 58 9.10 -7.28 -14.49
N LEU A 59 9.37 -8.45 -13.87
CA LEU A 59 10.34 -9.42 -14.38
C LEU A 59 9.84 -10.17 -15.62
N ASN A 60 8.52 -10.29 -15.81
CA ASN A 60 7.93 -10.93 -16.99
C ASN A 60 7.60 -9.95 -18.12
N ASP A 61 7.45 -8.64 -17.81
CA ASP A 61 7.09 -7.63 -18.82
C ASP A 61 8.29 -7.22 -19.69
N ASN A 62 9.50 -7.14 -19.10
CA ASN A 62 10.69 -6.68 -19.83
C ASN A 62 11.96 -7.35 -19.30
N GLU A 63 12.75 -7.94 -20.20
CA GLU A 63 13.98 -8.67 -19.87
C GLU A 63 15.10 -7.80 -19.31
N ASP A 64 15.11 -6.51 -19.62
CA ASP A 64 16.07 -5.53 -19.11
C ASP A 64 15.67 -4.94 -17.74
N THR A 65 14.49 -5.32 -17.23
CA THR A 65 14.04 -4.90 -15.90
C THR A 65 14.66 -5.78 -14.81
N SER A 66 15.23 -5.13 -13.80
CA SER A 66 15.78 -5.78 -12.62
C SER A 66 15.17 -5.24 -11.33
N VAL A 67 15.09 -6.09 -10.31
CA VAL A 67 14.50 -5.74 -9.02
C VAL A 67 15.45 -6.06 -7.88
N TYR A 68 15.62 -5.11 -6.97
CA TYR A 68 16.28 -5.30 -5.69
C TYR A 68 15.24 -5.18 -4.58
N LEU A 69 14.92 -6.29 -3.93
CA LEU A 69 13.97 -6.36 -2.82
C LEU A 69 14.71 -6.35 -1.49
N VAL A 70 14.35 -5.42 -0.60
CA VAL A 70 14.71 -5.46 0.82
C VAL A 70 13.44 -5.84 1.59
N TYR A 71 13.46 -7.01 2.25
CA TYR A 71 12.26 -7.55 2.87
C TYR A 71 12.46 -7.84 4.35
N GLY A 72 11.73 -7.10 5.18
CA GLY A 72 11.78 -7.14 6.64
C GLY A 72 10.72 -8.05 7.25
N ASN A 73 11.13 -8.91 8.19
CA ASN A 73 10.24 -9.79 8.97
C ASN A 73 10.80 -10.00 10.39
N LYS A 74 10.09 -10.74 11.22
CA LYS A 74 10.57 -11.13 12.55
C LYS A 74 11.60 -12.25 12.42
N THR A 75 11.23 -13.33 11.78
CA THR A 75 12.04 -14.53 11.55
C THR A 75 11.76 -15.09 10.15
N PRO A 76 12.56 -16.02 9.62
CA PRO A 76 12.26 -16.72 8.36
C PRO A 76 10.90 -17.43 8.38
N GLU A 77 10.52 -18.05 9.52
CA GLU A 77 9.27 -18.80 9.69
C GLU A 77 8.05 -17.88 9.64
N ASP A 78 8.18 -16.63 10.09
CA ASP A 78 7.13 -15.60 10.00
C ASP A 78 7.05 -14.94 8.62
N THR A 79 7.92 -15.31 7.68
CA THR A 79 8.07 -14.61 6.39
C THR A 79 7.07 -15.13 5.37
N LEU A 80 6.10 -14.30 5.00
CA LEU A 80 5.16 -14.63 3.93
C LEU A 80 5.89 -14.78 2.60
N PHE A 81 5.48 -15.77 1.80
CA PHE A 81 6.05 -16.06 0.47
C PHE A 81 7.57 -16.37 0.48
N TYR A 82 8.13 -16.81 1.62
CA TYR A 82 9.57 -17.03 1.73
C TYR A 82 10.12 -17.99 0.67
N GLU A 83 9.54 -19.19 0.54
CA GLU A 83 9.97 -20.19 -0.46
C GLU A 83 9.65 -19.76 -1.89
N GLU A 84 8.51 -19.08 -2.11
CA GLU A 84 8.15 -18.55 -3.42
C GLU A 84 9.14 -17.49 -3.90
N LEU A 85 9.55 -16.57 -3.02
CA LEU A 85 10.56 -15.55 -3.32
C LEU A 85 11.93 -16.17 -3.58
N LYS A 86 12.31 -17.25 -2.88
CA LYS A 86 13.51 -18.01 -3.17
C LYS A 86 13.45 -18.67 -4.55
N ALA A 87 12.31 -19.25 -4.92
CA ALA A 87 12.10 -19.85 -6.23
C ALA A 87 12.16 -18.78 -7.34
N LEU A 88 11.49 -17.63 -7.17
CA LEU A 88 11.58 -16.50 -8.09
C LEU A 88 13.02 -15.99 -8.24
N LYS A 89 13.76 -15.86 -7.13
CA LYS A 89 15.18 -15.47 -7.18
C LYS A 89 16.03 -16.47 -7.96
N LYS A 90 15.75 -17.77 -7.86
CA LYS A 90 16.44 -18.81 -8.65
C LYS A 90 16.09 -18.68 -10.14
N GLN A 91 14.83 -18.47 -10.47
CA GLN A 91 14.33 -18.29 -11.85
C GLN A 91 14.93 -17.03 -12.51
N PHE A 92 14.99 -15.91 -11.77
CA PHE A 92 15.47 -14.62 -12.27
C PHE A 92 16.80 -14.21 -11.61
N SER A 93 17.77 -15.13 -11.53
CA SER A 93 18.97 -15.02 -10.69
C SER A 93 19.83 -13.77 -10.96
N LEU A 94 19.86 -13.28 -12.20
CA LEU A 94 20.59 -12.06 -12.61
C LEU A 94 19.78 -10.78 -12.38
N ARG A 95 18.47 -10.88 -12.38
CA ARG A 95 17.56 -9.73 -12.37
C ARG A 95 16.81 -9.54 -11.06
N LEU A 96 16.71 -10.56 -10.18
CA LEU A 96 16.09 -10.44 -8.87
C LEU A 96 17.13 -10.65 -7.77
N LYS A 97 17.40 -9.60 -7.02
CA LYS A 97 18.18 -9.66 -5.79
C LYS A 97 17.28 -9.46 -4.58
N ILE A 98 17.43 -10.29 -3.56
CA ILE A 98 16.66 -10.20 -2.32
C ILE A 98 17.61 -10.08 -1.14
N LYS A 99 17.40 -9.01 -0.35
CA LYS A 99 18.05 -8.80 0.93
C LYS A 99 17.03 -9.01 2.05
N TRP A 100 17.23 -10.07 2.79
CA TRP A 100 16.42 -10.40 3.96
C TRP A 100 16.85 -9.54 5.15
N VAL A 101 15.87 -9.06 5.93
CA VAL A 101 16.09 -8.32 7.18
C VAL A 101 15.24 -8.98 8.26
N PHE A 102 15.87 -9.46 9.33
CA PHE A 102 15.16 -10.13 10.43
C PHE A 102 15.38 -9.38 11.75
N SER A 103 14.28 -9.05 12.42
CA SER A 103 14.34 -8.30 13.68
C SER A 103 14.50 -9.18 14.92
N ARG A 104 14.28 -10.51 14.78
CA ARG A 104 14.35 -11.48 15.90
C ARG A 104 15.20 -12.71 15.60
N ALA A 105 15.81 -12.80 14.43
CA ALA A 105 16.67 -13.92 14.05
C ALA A 105 17.94 -13.36 13.41
N ASN A 106 19.10 -13.88 13.83
CA ASN A 106 20.37 -13.55 13.21
C ASN A 106 20.78 -14.71 12.29
N ILE A 107 20.49 -14.54 10.99
CA ILE A 107 20.69 -15.57 9.97
C ILE A 107 21.83 -15.15 9.05
N GLU A 108 22.69 -16.08 8.72
CA GLU A 108 23.79 -15.85 7.76
C GLU A 108 23.23 -15.27 6.42
N LYS A 109 23.90 -14.28 5.88
CA LYS A 109 23.55 -13.56 4.64
C LYS A 109 22.28 -12.71 4.73
N SER A 110 21.69 -12.54 5.92
CA SER A 110 20.64 -11.55 6.19
C SER A 110 21.19 -10.34 6.96
N LEU A 111 20.37 -9.30 7.07
CA LEU A 111 20.61 -8.18 7.98
C LEU A 111 19.79 -8.39 9.26
N PHE A 112 20.34 -7.97 10.38
CA PHE A 112 19.62 -7.98 11.66
C PHE A 112 19.03 -6.60 11.93
N GLY A 113 17.77 -6.54 12.37
CA GLY A 113 17.07 -5.32 12.76
C GLY A 113 15.80 -5.06 11.97
N ARG A 114 15.45 -3.77 11.83
CA ARG A 114 14.31 -3.27 11.04
C ARG A 114 14.81 -2.48 9.85
N ILE A 115 13.95 -2.33 8.82
CA ILE A 115 14.26 -1.47 7.68
C ILE A 115 14.17 -0.02 8.14
N GLU A 116 15.31 0.56 8.40
CA GLU A 116 15.50 1.94 8.84
C GLU A 116 16.56 2.62 7.95
N ARG A 117 16.85 3.89 8.26
CA ARG A 117 17.76 4.74 7.47
C ARG A 117 19.09 4.05 7.10
N ASP A 118 19.69 3.31 8.01
CA ASP A 118 21.02 2.71 7.78
C ASP A 118 20.94 1.57 6.76
N ILE A 119 19.88 0.75 6.81
CA ILE A 119 19.64 -0.31 5.82
C ILE A 119 19.34 0.32 4.45
N VAL A 120 18.57 1.41 4.39
CA VAL A 120 18.31 2.13 3.14
C VAL A 120 19.59 2.70 2.56
N ASN A 121 20.40 3.39 3.35
CA ASN A 121 21.67 3.93 2.90
C ASN A 121 22.64 2.84 2.41
N ASN A 122 22.75 1.75 3.16
CA ASN A 122 23.59 0.61 2.75
C ASN A 122 23.09 -0.02 1.44
N THR A 123 21.76 -0.12 1.28
CA THR A 123 21.17 -0.63 0.04
C THR A 123 21.52 0.27 -1.14
N LEU A 124 21.32 1.58 -1.01
CA LEU A 124 21.60 2.54 -2.08
C LEU A 124 23.09 2.57 -2.46
N ASN A 125 23.98 2.47 -1.48
CA ASN A 125 25.42 2.46 -1.71
C ASN A 125 25.91 1.19 -2.45
N GLN A 126 25.13 0.12 -2.45
CA GLN A 126 25.44 -1.14 -3.18
C GLN A 126 24.85 -1.14 -4.61
N LEU A 127 24.07 -0.14 -4.96
CA LEU A 127 23.37 -0.05 -6.24
C LEU A 127 24.05 1.02 -7.11
N GLU A 128 24.58 0.59 -8.25
CA GLU A 128 25.15 1.49 -9.24
C GLU A 128 24.12 1.87 -10.31
N GLY A 129 24.22 3.09 -10.84
CA GLY A 129 23.37 3.56 -11.93
C GLY A 129 22.01 4.08 -11.49
N ASP A 130 21.19 4.52 -12.45
CA ASP A 130 19.88 5.12 -12.18
C ASP A 130 18.85 4.09 -11.74
N ILE A 131 18.03 4.48 -10.76
CA ILE A 131 16.89 3.69 -10.27
C ILE A 131 15.62 4.32 -10.82
N GLY A 132 14.86 3.55 -11.57
CA GLY A 132 13.62 3.98 -12.21
C GLY A 132 12.52 4.27 -11.21
N LYS A 133 12.24 3.31 -10.32
CA LYS A 133 11.17 3.42 -9.32
C LYS A 133 11.53 2.74 -8.01
N PHE A 134 10.97 3.30 -6.93
CA PHE A 134 10.97 2.73 -5.60
C PHE A 134 9.54 2.34 -5.22
N TYR A 135 9.35 1.13 -4.68
CA TYR A 135 8.07 0.63 -4.21
C TYR A 135 8.16 0.29 -2.73
N LEU A 136 7.30 0.89 -1.93
CA LEU A 136 7.33 0.76 -0.47
C LEU A 136 5.98 0.23 0.02
N CYS A 137 5.98 -0.87 0.81
CA CYS A 137 4.77 -1.32 1.48
C CYS A 137 5.10 -2.06 2.78
N GLY A 138 4.47 -1.65 3.87
CA GLY A 138 4.71 -2.19 5.22
C GLY A 138 4.20 -1.24 6.31
N PRO A 139 4.73 -1.32 7.52
CA PRO A 139 4.38 -0.39 8.59
C PRO A 139 4.63 1.07 8.20
N GLU A 140 3.74 1.95 8.63
CA GLU A 140 3.78 3.38 8.31
C GLU A 140 5.13 4.03 8.69
N GLU A 141 5.64 3.72 9.87
CA GLU A 141 6.96 4.20 10.32
C GLU A 141 8.10 3.82 9.36
N MET A 142 8.06 2.58 8.83
CA MET A 142 9.04 2.12 7.83
C MET A 142 8.91 2.93 6.54
N ILE A 143 7.71 3.07 6.01
CA ILE A 143 7.45 3.82 4.77
C ILE A 143 7.94 5.26 4.92
N HIS A 144 7.60 5.90 6.04
CA HIS A 144 8.03 7.27 6.34
C HIS A 144 9.56 7.41 6.43
N SER A 145 10.21 6.49 7.17
CA SER A 145 11.67 6.48 7.32
C SER A 145 12.39 6.26 5.98
N VAL A 146 11.89 5.32 5.18
CA VAL A 146 12.46 5.03 3.85
C VAL A 146 12.25 6.20 2.90
N SER A 147 11.03 6.72 2.76
CA SER A 147 10.72 7.87 1.88
C SER A 147 11.58 9.09 2.22
N LYS A 148 11.62 9.46 3.49
CA LYS A 148 12.45 10.59 3.97
C LYS A 148 13.95 10.39 3.70
N THR A 149 14.42 9.16 3.78
CA THR A 149 15.84 8.85 3.50
C THR A 149 16.13 8.94 2.01
N LEU A 150 15.24 8.46 1.15
CA LEU A 150 15.33 8.56 -0.31
C LEU A 150 15.32 10.02 -0.77
N GLU A 151 14.39 10.82 -0.27
CA GLU A 151 14.29 12.26 -0.58
C GLU A 151 15.56 13.02 -0.16
N LYS A 152 16.10 12.74 1.02
CA LYS A 152 17.39 13.33 1.47
C LYS A 152 18.58 12.95 0.58
N LYS A 153 18.48 11.84 -0.15
CA LYS A 153 19.47 11.41 -1.16
C LYS A 153 19.19 11.99 -2.55
N GLY A 154 18.21 12.88 -2.69
CA GLY A 154 17.86 13.55 -3.95
C GLY A 154 16.95 12.72 -4.87
N VAL A 155 16.34 11.64 -4.36
CA VAL A 155 15.34 10.89 -5.13
C VAL A 155 14.07 11.72 -5.25
N SER A 156 13.60 11.94 -6.47
CA SER A 156 12.33 12.63 -6.72
C SER A 156 11.16 11.86 -6.13
N SER A 157 10.20 12.56 -5.50
CA SER A 157 8.97 11.97 -4.97
C SER A 157 8.17 11.22 -6.05
N SER A 158 8.24 11.65 -7.31
CA SER A 158 7.60 10.97 -8.45
C SER A 158 8.17 9.57 -8.75
N LYS A 159 9.35 9.25 -8.21
CA LYS A 159 9.96 7.92 -8.30
C LYS A 159 9.58 7.03 -7.11
N ILE A 160 9.00 7.58 -6.03
CA ILE A 160 8.67 6.86 -4.79
C ILE A 160 7.18 6.56 -4.79
N LEU A 161 6.81 5.29 -4.89
CA LEU A 161 5.45 4.81 -4.81
C LEU A 161 5.29 4.00 -3.52
N PHE A 162 4.21 4.22 -2.79
CA PHE A 162 3.95 3.47 -1.57
C PHE A 162 2.47 3.14 -1.42
N GLU A 163 2.20 2.10 -0.62
CA GLU A 163 0.85 1.72 -0.19
C GLU A 163 0.86 1.49 1.32
N LEU A 164 -0.09 2.12 2.01
CA LEU A 164 -0.34 1.94 3.43
C LEU A 164 -1.56 1.04 3.64
N PHE A 165 -1.47 0.07 4.56
CA PHE A 165 -2.61 -0.77 4.93
C PHE A 165 -3.40 -0.21 6.11
N TYR A 166 -2.78 0.67 6.88
CA TYR A 166 -3.37 1.36 8.02
C TYR A 166 -2.89 2.80 8.02
N THR A 167 -3.77 3.71 8.38
CA THR A 167 -3.40 5.01 8.90
C THR A 167 -3.58 4.96 10.42
N SER A 168 -2.57 5.36 11.17
CA SER A 168 -2.78 5.67 12.57
C SER A 168 -3.78 6.82 12.65
N PRO A 169 -4.82 6.76 13.49
CA PRO A 169 -5.76 7.86 13.65
C PRO A 169 -5.11 9.00 14.45
N GLU A 170 -4.05 9.60 13.90
CA GLU A 170 -3.41 10.78 14.44
C GLU A 170 -3.69 11.99 13.57
N VAL A 171 -4.94 12.34 13.43
CA VAL A 171 -5.33 13.74 13.32
C VAL A 171 -6.56 13.93 14.17
N SER A 172 -6.36 14.49 15.35
CA SER A 172 -7.41 15.21 16.04
C SER A 172 -7.80 16.39 15.15
N VAL A 173 -8.63 16.16 14.17
CA VAL A 173 -9.41 17.25 13.58
C VAL A 173 -10.28 17.69 14.75
N GLU A 174 -9.98 18.85 15.31
CA GLU A 174 -10.91 19.55 16.18
C GLU A 174 -12.22 19.61 15.42
N ALA A 175 -13.10 18.68 15.74
CA ALA A 175 -14.43 18.62 15.16
C ALA A 175 -15.10 19.92 15.54
N SER A 176 -15.27 20.82 14.58
CA SER A 176 -16.05 22.01 14.75
C SER A 176 -17.42 21.66 15.35
N PRO A 177 -17.92 22.44 16.31
CA PRO A 177 -19.04 22.03 17.12
C PRO A 177 -20.34 21.96 16.34
N SER A 178 -21.05 20.87 16.56
CA SER A 178 -22.50 20.75 16.55
C SER A 178 -23.29 21.42 15.41
N THR A 179 -23.37 20.77 14.27
CA THR A 179 -24.59 20.90 13.46
C THR A 179 -24.78 19.60 12.66
N THR A 180 -26.00 19.08 12.68
CA THR A 180 -26.43 18.12 11.68
C THR A 180 -26.30 18.80 10.33
N ALA A 181 -25.44 18.28 9.46
CA ALA A 181 -25.28 18.79 8.11
C ALA A 181 -26.12 17.94 7.16
N THR A 182 -26.84 18.58 6.25
CA THR A 182 -27.51 17.87 5.16
C THR A 182 -26.48 17.63 4.05
N LEU A 183 -26.33 16.37 3.64
CA LEU A 183 -25.49 15.95 2.53
C LEU A 183 -26.35 15.67 1.30
N GLU A 184 -25.91 16.14 0.14
CA GLU A 184 -26.43 15.69 -1.15
C GLU A 184 -25.37 14.83 -1.81
N ILE A 185 -25.63 13.53 -1.96
CA ILE A 185 -24.74 12.57 -2.62
C ILE A 185 -25.34 12.22 -3.98
N ILE A 186 -24.59 12.45 -5.05
CA ILE A 186 -24.95 12.01 -6.39
C ILE A 186 -24.17 10.73 -6.68
N TYR A 187 -24.89 9.64 -6.83
CA TYR A 187 -24.34 8.33 -7.15
C TYR A 187 -25.22 7.63 -8.18
N ASP A 188 -24.62 7.09 -9.25
CA ASP A 188 -25.32 6.51 -10.40
C ASP A 188 -26.44 7.42 -10.96
N ASP A 189 -26.13 8.72 -11.11
CA ASP A 189 -27.03 9.77 -11.56
C ASP A 189 -28.28 10.02 -10.67
N ILE A 190 -28.33 9.40 -9.50
CA ILE A 190 -29.38 9.59 -8.51
C ILE A 190 -28.88 10.54 -7.42
N ASN A 191 -29.71 11.48 -7.03
CA ASN A 191 -29.42 12.43 -5.96
C ASN A 191 -30.07 11.98 -4.65
N TYR A 192 -29.22 11.71 -3.64
CA TYR A 192 -29.63 11.28 -2.30
C TYR A 192 -29.44 12.44 -1.32
N LYS A 193 -30.51 12.82 -0.61
CA LYS A 193 -30.46 13.81 0.48
C LYS A 193 -30.42 13.06 1.81
N LEU A 194 -29.31 13.22 2.55
CA LEU A 194 -29.02 12.48 3.77
C LEU A 194 -28.66 13.45 4.89
N ASP A 195 -29.05 13.13 6.11
CA ASP A 195 -28.64 13.88 7.29
C ASP A 195 -27.36 13.26 7.90
N ALA A 196 -26.28 14.00 7.85
CA ALA A 196 -25.02 13.59 8.47
C ALA A 196 -25.11 13.67 9.99
N GLN A 197 -24.86 12.57 10.66
CA GLN A 197 -24.74 12.54 12.11
C GLN A 197 -23.37 13.05 12.56
N LYS A 198 -23.35 13.72 13.71
CA LYS A 198 -22.11 14.21 14.30
C LYS A 198 -21.08 13.08 14.48
N GLY A 199 -19.85 13.30 14.03
CA GLY A 199 -18.75 12.35 14.19
C GLY A 199 -18.71 11.23 13.14
N LYS A 200 -19.66 11.18 12.20
CA LYS A 200 -19.64 10.26 11.07
C LYS A 200 -19.04 10.91 9.83
N SER A 201 -18.30 10.12 9.06
CA SER A 201 -17.80 10.55 7.77
C SER A 201 -18.93 10.59 6.72
N ILE A 202 -18.66 11.21 5.57
CA ILE A 202 -19.58 11.18 4.42
C ILE A 202 -19.80 9.72 3.97
N LEU A 203 -18.74 8.91 3.97
CA LEU A 203 -18.83 7.48 3.63
C LEU A 203 -19.70 6.73 4.62
N ASP A 204 -19.48 6.89 5.94
CA ASP A 204 -20.31 6.24 6.95
C ASP A 204 -21.78 6.61 6.79
N THR A 205 -22.06 7.90 6.52
CA THR A 205 -23.43 8.38 6.29
C THR A 205 -24.07 7.72 5.08
N ALA A 206 -23.33 7.54 3.98
CA ALA A 206 -23.81 6.83 2.79
C ALA A 206 -24.13 5.35 3.11
N LEU A 207 -23.20 4.65 3.75
CA LEU A 207 -23.35 3.23 4.10
C LEU A 207 -24.48 2.99 5.10
N ASP A 208 -24.66 3.83 6.11
CA ASP A 208 -25.76 3.75 7.06
C ASP A 208 -27.14 3.91 6.40
N ASN A 209 -27.19 4.65 5.28
CA ASN A 209 -28.39 4.82 4.47
C ASN A 209 -28.47 3.79 3.32
N MET A 210 -27.70 2.71 3.40
CA MET A 210 -27.70 1.58 2.45
C MET A 210 -27.37 1.98 1.00
N LEU A 211 -26.61 3.07 0.81
CA LEU A 211 -26.05 3.37 -0.49
C LEU A 211 -24.88 2.44 -0.77
N ASP A 212 -24.93 1.72 -1.88
CA ASP A 212 -23.88 0.79 -2.32
C ASP A 212 -22.74 1.55 -3.03
N VAL A 213 -22.16 2.53 -2.33
CA VAL A 213 -21.03 3.30 -2.83
C VAL A 213 -19.73 2.47 -2.72
N PRO A 214 -18.80 2.60 -3.69
CA PRO A 214 -17.56 1.85 -3.64
C PRO A 214 -16.68 2.29 -2.46
N TYR A 215 -16.19 1.34 -1.69
CA TYR A 215 -15.22 1.59 -0.61
C TYR A 215 -14.34 0.36 -0.35
N SER A 216 -13.22 0.56 0.35
CA SER A 216 -12.32 -0.53 0.76
C SER A 216 -11.66 -0.23 2.11
N CYS A 217 -10.58 0.55 2.16
CA CYS A 217 -9.78 0.76 3.38
C CYS A 217 -10.46 1.63 4.45
N GLN A 218 -11.40 2.49 4.10
CA GLN A 218 -12.05 3.51 4.94
C GLN A 218 -11.07 4.45 5.67
N GLY A 219 -9.80 4.47 5.27
CA GLY A 219 -8.71 5.20 5.93
C GLY A 219 -7.93 6.14 5.01
N GLY A 220 -8.47 6.53 3.85
CA GLY A 220 -7.84 7.50 2.95
C GLY A 220 -6.59 7.00 2.21
N VAL A 221 -6.37 5.69 2.06
CA VAL A 221 -5.14 5.11 1.49
C VAL A 221 -5.35 4.28 0.21
N CYS A 222 -6.59 3.99 -0.24
CA CYS A 222 -6.82 3.08 -1.37
C CYS A 222 -7.52 3.69 -2.57
N SER A 223 -7.99 4.92 -2.51
CA SER A 223 -8.74 5.60 -3.57
C SER A 223 -10.12 5.03 -3.95
N SER A 224 -10.58 3.93 -3.36
CA SER A 224 -11.85 3.30 -3.76
C SER A 224 -13.08 4.18 -3.49
N CYS A 225 -13.06 5.00 -2.44
CA CYS A 225 -14.16 5.90 -2.06
C CYS A 225 -13.93 7.36 -2.45
N ILE A 226 -13.18 7.62 -3.52
CA ILE A 226 -12.95 9.00 -4.00
C ILE A 226 -14.26 9.60 -4.45
N ALA A 227 -14.53 10.83 -4.00
CA ALA A 227 -15.68 11.63 -4.40
C ALA A 227 -15.25 13.07 -4.72
N ARG A 228 -16.05 13.77 -5.51
CA ARG A 228 -15.84 15.19 -5.84
C ARG A 228 -16.81 16.06 -5.06
N VAL A 229 -16.32 17.04 -4.33
CA VAL A 229 -17.14 18.07 -3.70
C VAL A 229 -17.60 19.06 -4.77
N LYS A 230 -18.92 19.10 -5.06
CA LYS A 230 -19.53 20.05 -6.02
C LYS A 230 -19.85 21.39 -5.37
N SER A 231 -20.27 21.37 -4.12
CA SER A 231 -20.56 22.57 -3.33
C SER A 231 -20.33 22.31 -1.85
N GLY A 232 -20.07 23.34 -1.08
CA GLY A 232 -19.78 23.23 0.35
C GLY A 232 -18.31 22.97 0.64
N LYS A 233 -18.02 22.37 1.82
CA LYS A 233 -16.67 22.02 2.26
C LYS A 233 -16.68 20.65 2.92
N ALA A 234 -15.66 19.86 2.63
CA ALA A 234 -15.38 18.60 3.30
C ALA A 234 -13.90 18.59 3.76
N VAL A 235 -13.62 17.91 4.85
CA VAL A 235 -12.26 17.73 5.39
C VAL A 235 -11.98 16.24 5.49
N MET A 236 -10.86 15.81 4.96
CA MET A 236 -10.42 14.43 5.10
C MET A 236 -9.73 14.22 6.43
N GLN A 237 -10.09 13.17 7.15
CA GLN A 237 -9.42 12.76 8.39
C GLN A 237 -8.01 12.21 8.10
N ALA A 238 -7.83 11.55 6.95
CA ALA A 238 -6.55 11.07 6.46
C ALA A 238 -6.53 11.17 4.93
N ASN A 239 -5.40 11.59 4.37
CA ASN A 239 -5.21 11.66 2.92
C ASN A 239 -3.80 11.21 2.55
N GLN A 240 -3.69 10.07 1.87
CA GLN A 240 -2.45 9.55 1.32
C GLN A 240 -2.54 9.38 -0.21
N ILE A 241 -3.66 9.77 -0.81
CA ILE A 241 -3.99 9.48 -2.21
C ILE A 241 -4.16 10.75 -3.05
N LEU A 242 -4.86 11.75 -2.50
CA LEU A 242 -5.12 12.99 -3.23
C LEU A 242 -3.89 13.90 -3.19
N THR A 243 -3.60 14.51 -4.32
CA THR A 243 -2.57 15.56 -4.44
C THR A 243 -3.14 16.91 -3.99
N ASP A 244 -2.26 17.90 -3.79
CA ASP A 244 -2.64 19.27 -3.38
C ASP A 244 -3.60 19.95 -4.37
N ASN A 245 -3.75 19.41 -5.59
CA ASN A 245 -4.64 19.92 -6.65
C ASN A 245 -5.95 19.12 -6.77
N GLU A 246 -6.15 18.08 -6.00
CA GLU A 246 -7.35 17.23 -5.97
C GLU A 246 -8.12 17.44 -4.66
#